data_0c31f71318810247a3cd05fe72d6a62d
#
_entry.id   0c31f71318810247a3cd05fe72d6a62d
#
_cell.length_a   1.000
_cell.length_b   1.000
_cell.length_c   1.000
_cell.angle_alpha   90.00
_cell.angle_beta   90.00
_cell.angle_gamma   90.00
#
_symmetry.space_group_name_H-M   'P 1'
#
loop_
_entity.id
_entity.type
_entity.pdbx_description
1 polymer ?
#
loop_
_entity_poly.entity_id
_entity_poly.type
_entity_poly.pdbx_seq_one_letter_code
_entity_poly.pdbx_strand_id
1 'polypeptide(L)'
;MIKLAYALAAAGMALVPVSASIAAPQADIIQQLFDKAAEIYSGKGYSETGWQQRGEMKQGAETSYTLTLKGGSQYSVVGMCDTDCSNLDAYLTDSSGKLVDSDVEDDDFPIVAATASGTYTLRLVMKACKAAPCSFGAKSFKQ
;
A
#
# COMPACT_ATOMS: atom_id res chain seq x y z
N MET A 1 79.44 -24.03 -21.29
CA MET A 1 78.79 -23.64 -20.04
C MET A 1 77.56 -22.80 -20.38
N ILE A 2 76.39 -23.40 -20.23
CA ILE A 2 75.09 -22.74 -20.57
C ILE A 2 74.57 -22.18 -19.32
N LYS A 3 74.34 -20.84 -19.24
CA LYS A 3 73.70 -20.17 -18.15
C LYS A 3 72.18 -20.05 -18.49
N LEU A 4 71.36 -20.81 -17.82
CA LEU A 4 69.91 -20.64 -17.88
C LEU A 4 69.57 -19.41 -17.03
N ALA A 5 68.95 -18.41 -17.67
CA ALA A 5 68.32 -17.30 -16.98
C ALA A 5 66.83 -17.65 -16.80
N TYR A 6 66.39 -17.79 -15.54
CA TYR A 6 65.01 -17.91 -15.21
C TYR A 6 64.37 -16.52 -15.15
N ALA A 7 63.40 -16.27 -16.06
CA ALA A 7 62.58 -15.10 -16.02
C ALA A 7 61.38 -15.39 -15.12
N LEU A 8 61.31 -14.72 -13.99
CA LEU A 8 60.11 -14.72 -13.11
C LEU A 8 59.07 -13.79 -13.71
N ALA A 9 58.00 -14.36 -14.24
CA ALA A 9 56.82 -13.62 -14.64
C ALA A 9 55.96 -13.37 -13.38
N ALA A 10 55.93 -12.13 -12.90
CA ALA A 10 55.01 -11.71 -11.85
C ALA A 10 53.63 -11.51 -12.47
N ALA A 11 52.68 -12.41 -12.17
CA ALA A 11 51.28 -12.25 -12.52
C ALA A 11 50.66 -11.24 -11.55
N GLY A 12 50.47 -10.01 -12.02
CA GLY A 12 49.72 -9.00 -11.28
C GLY A 12 48.24 -9.33 -11.31
N MET A 13 47.66 -9.76 -10.17
CA MET A 13 46.22 -9.83 -9.97
C MET A 13 45.68 -8.40 -9.83
N ALA A 14 45.02 -7.92 -10.87
CA ALA A 14 44.24 -6.68 -10.78
C ALA A 14 42.98 -6.94 -9.97
N LEU A 15 42.91 -6.42 -8.75
CA LEU A 15 41.69 -6.35 -7.95
C LEU A 15 40.75 -5.31 -8.60
N VAL A 16 39.72 -5.79 -9.27
CA VAL A 16 38.64 -4.93 -9.76
C VAL A 16 37.75 -4.58 -8.56
N PRO A 17 37.59 -3.31 -8.20
CA PRO A 17 36.67 -2.95 -7.14
C PRO A 17 35.22 -3.25 -7.61
N VAL A 18 34.57 -4.18 -6.94
CA VAL A 18 33.11 -4.39 -7.12
C VAL A 18 32.42 -3.22 -6.46
N SER A 19 32.01 -2.23 -7.24
CA SER A 19 31.14 -1.17 -6.77
C SER A 19 29.75 -1.77 -6.49
N ALA A 20 29.41 -1.97 -5.22
CA ALA A 20 28.07 -2.31 -4.82
C ALA A 20 27.18 -1.08 -5.11
N SER A 21 26.35 -1.17 -6.15
CA SER A 21 25.31 -0.18 -6.41
C SER A 21 24.24 -0.35 -5.33
N ILE A 22 24.20 0.57 -4.35
CA ILE A 22 23.10 0.68 -3.41
C ILE A 22 21.94 1.25 -4.21
N ALA A 23 20.93 0.41 -4.54
CA ALA A 23 19.70 0.88 -5.14
C ALA A 23 19.07 1.90 -4.18
N ALA A 24 18.69 3.10 -4.69
CA ALA A 24 17.93 4.07 -3.93
C ALA A 24 16.62 3.40 -3.45
N PRO A 25 16.18 3.62 -2.18
CA PRO A 25 14.92 3.06 -1.71
C PRO A 25 13.81 3.53 -2.64
N GLN A 26 13.04 2.58 -3.18
CA GLN A 26 11.85 2.91 -3.97
C GLN A 26 10.91 3.71 -3.07
N ALA A 27 10.42 4.85 -3.59
CA ALA A 27 9.45 5.65 -2.87
C ALA A 27 8.23 4.78 -2.53
N ASP A 28 7.84 4.77 -1.26
CA ASP A 28 6.69 4.02 -0.78
C ASP A 28 5.41 4.65 -1.35
N ILE A 29 4.87 4.04 -2.40
CA ILE A 29 3.69 4.54 -3.11
C ILE A 29 2.46 4.60 -2.20
N ILE A 30 2.27 3.62 -1.32
CA ILE A 30 1.12 3.60 -0.41
C ILE A 30 1.21 4.75 0.60
N GLN A 31 2.40 5.07 1.10
CA GLN A 31 2.58 6.24 1.97
C GLN A 31 2.25 7.54 1.23
N GLN A 32 2.71 7.70 0.00
CA GLN A 32 2.37 8.88 -0.81
C GLN A 32 0.86 9.01 -1.04
N LEU A 33 0.16 7.88 -1.26
CA LEU A 33 -1.29 7.86 -1.41
C LEU A 33 -2.00 8.21 -0.09
N PHE A 34 -1.50 7.75 1.05
CA PHE A 34 -2.00 8.15 2.36
C PHE A 34 -1.85 9.65 2.61
N ASP A 35 -0.69 10.21 2.31
CA ASP A 35 -0.40 11.63 2.47
C ASP A 35 -1.31 12.47 1.56
N LYS A 36 -1.53 12.02 0.33
CA LYS A 36 -2.43 12.69 -0.62
C LYS A 36 -3.89 12.63 -0.17
N ALA A 37 -4.35 11.49 0.33
CA ALA A 37 -5.69 11.34 0.90
C ALA A 37 -5.88 12.27 2.10
N ALA A 38 -4.90 12.34 3.01
CA ALA A 38 -4.93 13.23 4.17
C ALA A 38 -5.04 14.70 3.75
N GLU A 39 -4.28 15.15 2.76
CA GLU A 39 -4.37 16.49 2.20
C GLU A 39 -5.77 16.80 1.65
N ILE A 40 -6.32 15.90 0.83
CA ILE A 40 -7.65 16.06 0.21
C ILE A 40 -8.74 16.14 1.27
N TYR A 41 -8.74 15.21 2.23
CA TYR A 41 -9.77 15.15 3.27
C TYR A 41 -9.66 16.32 4.27
N SER A 42 -8.45 16.74 4.61
CA SER A 42 -8.25 17.95 5.41
C SER A 42 -8.85 19.20 4.73
N GLY A 43 -8.68 19.33 3.42
CA GLY A 43 -9.30 20.41 2.63
C GLY A 43 -10.82 20.36 2.61
N LYS A 44 -11.42 19.22 2.90
CA LYS A 44 -12.88 19.04 3.03
C LYS A 44 -13.41 19.14 4.48
N GLY A 45 -12.54 19.48 5.44
CA GLY A 45 -12.90 19.60 6.85
C GLY A 45 -12.90 18.30 7.64
N TYR A 46 -12.32 17.22 7.10
CA TYR A 46 -12.13 15.97 7.81
C TYR A 46 -10.80 15.94 8.56
N SER A 47 -10.75 15.17 9.63
CA SER A 47 -9.55 14.82 10.36
C SER A 47 -9.26 13.33 10.22
N GLU A 48 -8.00 12.95 10.33
CA GLU A 48 -7.63 11.53 10.40
C GLU A 48 -8.15 10.91 11.71
N THR A 49 -8.64 9.67 11.65
CA THR A 49 -9.04 8.94 12.87
C THR A 49 -7.84 8.31 13.57
N GLY A 50 -6.71 8.15 12.88
CA GLY A 50 -5.54 7.40 13.31
C GLY A 50 -5.55 5.93 12.86
N TRP A 51 -6.67 5.42 12.34
CA TRP A 51 -6.73 4.07 11.80
C TRP A 51 -6.22 4.02 10.36
N GLN A 52 -5.30 3.10 10.12
CA GLN A 52 -4.82 2.76 8.77
C GLN A 52 -4.34 1.33 8.72
N GLN A 53 -4.42 0.71 7.54
CA GLN A 53 -3.94 -0.63 7.26
C GLN A 53 -3.20 -0.68 5.93
N ARG A 54 -2.27 -1.63 5.81
CA ARG A 54 -1.47 -1.86 4.61
C ARG A 54 -1.28 -3.35 4.41
N GLY A 55 -1.10 -3.76 3.18
CA GLY A 55 -0.81 -5.14 2.85
C GLY A 55 -0.53 -5.34 1.37
N GLU A 56 -0.49 -6.59 0.98
CA GLU A 56 -0.29 -7.02 -0.41
C GLU A 56 -1.29 -8.12 -0.74
N MET A 57 -1.83 -8.08 -1.94
CA MET A 57 -2.76 -9.10 -2.44
C MET A 57 -2.50 -9.38 -3.91
N LYS A 58 -2.75 -10.63 -4.32
CA LYS A 58 -2.86 -11.00 -5.73
C LYS A 58 -4.28 -10.75 -6.24
N GLN A 59 -4.46 -10.71 -7.55
CA GLN A 59 -5.78 -10.60 -8.16
C GLN A 59 -6.73 -11.70 -7.68
N GLY A 60 -7.95 -11.31 -7.33
CA GLY A 60 -8.99 -12.20 -6.80
C GLY A 60 -8.89 -12.45 -5.28
N ALA A 61 -7.83 -12.03 -4.62
CA ALA A 61 -7.70 -12.14 -3.17
C ALA A 61 -8.51 -11.05 -2.46
N GLU A 62 -8.88 -11.33 -1.21
CA GLU A 62 -9.58 -10.40 -0.34
C GLU A 62 -9.00 -10.42 1.08
N THR A 63 -9.19 -9.34 1.80
CA THR A 63 -8.84 -9.22 3.22
C THR A 63 -9.86 -8.38 3.95
N SER A 64 -9.97 -8.57 5.27
CA SER A 64 -10.89 -7.82 6.12
C SER A 64 -10.19 -7.29 7.35
N TYR A 65 -10.57 -6.08 7.74
CA TYR A 65 -10.04 -5.39 8.93
C TYR A 65 -11.19 -4.86 9.78
N THR A 66 -11.03 -4.96 11.08
CA THR A 66 -11.93 -4.32 12.03
C THR A 66 -11.45 -2.89 12.32
N LEU A 67 -12.36 -1.94 12.37
CA LEU A 67 -12.08 -0.57 12.77
C LEU A 67 -13.20 -0.03 13.68
N THR A 68 -12.82 0.84 14.62
CA THR A 68 -13.76 1.56 15.47
C THR A 68 -13.81 3.02 15.05
N LEU A 69 -15.01 3.49 14.68
CA LEU A 69 -15.28 4.87 14.28
C LEU A 69 -15.96 5.59 15.46
N LYS A 70 -15.37 6.68 15.93
CA LYS A 70 -15.89 7.44 17.08
C LYS A 70 -15.47 8.91 17.00
N GLY A 71 -16.24 9.76 17.68
CA GLY A 71 -15.89 11.18 17.86
C GLY A 71 -16.12 12.03 16.62
N GLY A 72 -16.93 11.59 15.67
CA GLY A 72 -17.34 12.32 14.49
C GLY A 72 -18.81 12.13 14.18
N SER A 73 -19.33 12.89 13.24
CA SER A 73 -20.70 12.79 12.72
C SER A 73 -20.77 12.16 11.33
N GLN A 74 -19.65 12.16 10.62
CA GLN A 74 -19.47 11.52 9.32
C GLN A 74 -18.09 10.86 9.26
N TYR A 75 -18.03 9.70 8.64
CA TYR A 75 -16.81 8.93 8.48
C TYR A 75 -16.64 8.52 7.03
N SER A 76 -15.41 8.58 6.56
CA SER A 76 -15.00 8.10 5.26
C SER A 76 -13.85 7.11 5.44
N VAL A 77 -13.96 5.95 4.81
CA VAL A 77 -12.90 4.94 4.77
C VAL A 77 -12.47 4.78 3.32
N VAL A 78 -11.21 5.03 3.06
CA VAL A 78 -10.66 5.11 1.72
C VAL A 78 -9.68 3.96 1.53
N GLY A 79 -9.89 3.18 0.47
CA GLY A 79 -8.93 2.20 -0.01
C GLY A 79 -8.05 2.80 -1.10
N MET A 80 -6.88 2.22 -1.31
CA MET A 80 -5.96 2.61 -2.38
C MET A 80 -5.00 1.47 -2.69
N CYS A 81 -4.48 1.45 -3.89
CA CYS A 81 -3.51 0.44 -4.29
C CYS A 81 -2.44 1.01 -5.26
N ASP A 82 -1.39 0.23 -5.50
CA ASP A 82 -0.25 0.65 -6.29
C ASP A 82 -0.56 0.73 -7.80
N THR A 83 0.44 1.09 -8.60
CA THR A 83 0.31 1.31 -10.04
C THR A 83 0.03 0.03 -10.85
N ASP A 84 0.23 -1.15 -10.27
CA ASP A 84 -0.08 -2.44 -10.90
C ASP A 84 -1.52 -2.90 -10.61
N CYS A 85 -2.20 -2.23 -9.71
CA CYS A 85 -3.60 -2.42 -9.37
C CYS A 85 -4.46 -1.37 -10.09
N SER A 86 -5.50 -1.80 -10.78
CA SER A 86 -6.44 -0.92 -11.49
C SER A 86 -7.86 -1.02 -10.98
N ASN A 87 -8.17 -1.98 -10.12
CA ASN A 87 -9.50 -2.13 -9.53
C ASN A 87 -9.43 -2.79 -8.16
N LEU A 88 -9.87 -2.03 -7.14
CA LEU A 88 -9.97 -2.45 -5.75
C LEU A 88 -11.38 -2.17 -5.25
N ASP A 89 -12.14 -3.20 -4.85
CA ASP A 89 -13.47 -3.03 -4.26
C ASP A 89 -13.38 -2.89 -2.74
N ALA A 90 -14.29 -2.12 -2.16
CA ALA A 90 -14.45 -1.97 -0.72
C ALA A 90 -15.90 -2.21 -0.28
N TYR A 91 -16.05 -2.90 0.85
CA TYR A 91 -17.33 -3.18 1.50
C TYR A 91 -17.20 -2.87 2.98
N LEU A 92 -18.12 -2.07 3.51
CA LEU A 92 -18.19 -1.71 4.93
C LEU A 92 -19.42 -2.34 5.57
N THR A 93 -19.20 -3.18 6.58
CA THR A 93 -20.29 -3.79 7.35
C THR A 93 -20.24 -3.32 8.81
N ASP A 94 -21.41 -3.21 9.45
CA ASP A 94 -21.49 -2.91 10.88
C ASP A 94 -21.26 -4.16 11.75
N SER A 95 -21.33 -3.99 13.07
CA SER A 95 -21.07 -5.07 14.04
C SER A 95 -22.14 -6.18 14.00
N SER A 96 -23.31 -5.94 13.38
CA SER A 96 -24.34 -6.97 13.15
C SER A 96 -24.12 -7.75 11.85
N GLY A 97 -23.12 -7.39 11.05
CA GLY A 97 -22.85 -7.98 9.73
C GLY A 97 -23.67 -7.35 8.61
N LYS A 98 -24.42 -6.28 8.87
CA LYS A 98 -25.19 -5.56 7.85
C LYS A 98 -24.26 -4.71 6.99
N LEU A 99 -24.42 -4.80 5.66
CA LEU A 99 -23.72 -3.91 4.73
C LEU A 99 -24.19 -2.47 4.92
N VAL A 100 -23.25 -1.57 5.22
CA VAL A 100 -23.51 -0.14 5.42
C VAL A 100 -23.27 0.64 4.15
N ASP A 101 -22.15 0.33 3.46
CA ASP A 101 -21.78 0.96 2.20
C ASP A 101 -20.83 0.06 1.42
N SER A 102 -20.78 0.25 0.11
CA SER A 102 -19.82 -0.44 -0.76
C SER A 102 -19.44 0.44 -1.93
N ASP A 103 -18.21 0.30 -2.38
CA ASP A 103 -17.69 0.90 -3.60
C ASP A 103 -17.09 -0.21 -4.47
N VAL A 104 -17.75 -0.50 -5.58
CA VAL A 104 -17.39 -1.57 -6.53
C VAL A 104 -17.18 -1.01 -7.94
N GLU A 105 -16.91 0.29 -8.05
CA GLU A 105 -16.55 0.91 -9.31
C GLU A 105 -15.21 0.39 -9.82
N ASP A 106 -15.02 0.44 -11.13
CA ASP A 106 -13.78 -0.03 -11.77
C ASP A 106 -12.68 1.03 -11.64
N ASP A 107 -12.20 1.21 -10.41
CA ASP A 107 -11.10 2.11 -10.09
C ASP A 107 -10.22 1.59 -8.94
N ASP A 108 -9.15 2.28 -8.66
CA ASP A 108 -8.12 1.92 -7.69
C ASP A 108 -8.21 2.70 -6.36
N PHE A 109 -9.32 3.43 -6.15
CA PHE A 109 -9.48 4.31 -5.00
C PHE A 109 -10.90 4.26 -4.41
N PRO A 110 -11.34 3.09 -3.90
CA PRO A 110 -12.70 2.94 -3.38
C PRO A 110 -12.91 3.76 -2.10
N ILE A 111 -14.10 4.34 -1.98
CA ILE A 111 -14.50 5.16 -0.83
C ILE A 111 -15.82 4.64 -0.28
N VAL A 112 -15.84 4.27 0.99
CA VAL A 112 -17.06 3.89 1.72
C VAL A 112 -17.27 4.80 2.93
N ALA A 113 -18.52 5.05 3.27
CA ALA A 113 -18.91 6.03 4.28
C ALA A 113 -19.81 5.43 5.35
N ALA A 114 -19.76 6.01 6.55
CA ALA A 114 -20.68 5.73 7.64
C ALA A 114 -21.04 7.04 8.36
N THR A 115 -22.23 7.09 8.97
CA THR A 115 -22.71 8.25 9.73
C THR A 115 -22.89 7.97 11.22
N ALA A 116 -22.75 6.73 11.65
CA ALA A 116 -22.86 6.33 13.04
C ALA A 116 -21.51 5.88 13.60
N SER A 117 -21.22 6.27 14.84
CA SER A 117 -20.11 5.71 15.61
C SER A 117 -20.35 4.22 15.88
N GLY A 118 -19.32 3.42 15.86
CA GLY A 118 -19.41 1.99 16.09
C GLY A 118 -18.20 1.22 15.61
N THR A 119 -18.29 -0.09 15.75
CA THR A 119 -17.30 -1.03 15.22
C THR A 119 -17.76 -1.56 13.87
N TYR A 120 -16.90 -1.50 12.90
CA TYR A 120 -17.14 -1.89 11.52
C TYR A 120 -16.09 -2.89 11.05
N THR A 121 -16.43 -3.62 9.99
CA THR A 121 -15.48 -4.44 9.23
C THR A 121 -15.36 -3.87 7.82
N LEU A 122 -14.15 -3.53 7.42
CA LEU A 122 -13.81 -3.18 6.04
C LEU A 122 -13.29 -4.43 5.35
N ARG A 123 -13.94 -4.85 4.27
CA ARG A 123 -13.45 -5.89 3.36
C ARG A 123 -12.99 -5.26 2.07
N LEU A 124 -11.75 -5.56 1.68
CA LEU A 124 -11.16 -5.14 0.41
C LEU A 124 -10.99 -6.35 -0.50
N VAL A 125 -11.30 -6.19 -1.78
CA VAL A 125 -11.17 -7.22 -2.80
C VAL A 125 -10.30 -6.70 -3.95
N MET A 126 -9.18 -7.36 -4.22
CA MET A 126 -8.29 -7.02 -5.32
C MET A 126 -8.86 -7.56 -6.63
N LYS A 127 -9.57 -6.72 -7.38
CA LYS A 127 -10.26 -7.14 -8.61
C LYS A 127 -9.32 -7.22 -9.80
N ALA A 128 -8.35 -6.31 -9.91
CA ALA A 128 -7.40 -6.29 -11.00
C ALA A 128 -6.01 -5.91 -10.51
N CYS A 129 -5.07 -6.83 -10.66
CA CYS A 129 -3.66 -6.70 -10.30
C CYS A 129 -2.82 -7.35 -11.40
N LYS A 130 -2.17 -6.55 -12.26
CA LYS A 130 -1.45 -7.07 -13.44
C LYS A 130 -0.09 -7.68 -13.11
N ALA A 131 0.53 -7.30 -11.99
CA ALA A 131 1.83 -7.80 -11.55
C ALA A 131 1.79 -8.06 -10.03
N ALA A 132 1.44 -9.28 -9.65
CA ALA A 132 1.28 -9.69 -8.26
C ALA A 132 2.63 -9.84 -7.53
N PRO A 133 2.65 -9.49 -6.23
CA PRO A 133 1.56 -8.92 -5.46
C PRO A 133 1.38 -7.42 -5.71
N CYS A 134 0.15 -6.92 -5.63
CA CYS A 134 -0.13 -5.49 -5.60
C CYS A 134 -0.21 -5.02 -4.15
N SER A 135 0.48 -3.91 -3.85
CA SER A 135 0.39 -3.26 -2.55
C SER A 135 -0.91 -2.48 -2.44
N PHE A 136 -1.51 -2.49 -1.28
CA PHE A 136 -2.72 -1.72 -0.97
C PHE A 136 -2.63 -1.07 0.39
N GLY A 137 -3.49 -0.10 0.62
CA GLY A 137 -3.70 0.54 1.91
C GLY A 137 -5.15 0.93 2.11
N ALA A 138 -5.51 1.20 3.34
CA ALA A 138 -6.77 1.81 3.71
C ALA A 138 -6.57 2.76 4.88
N LYS A 139 -7.33 3.86 4.89
CA LYS A 139 -7.24 4.92 5.90
C LYS A 139 -8.62 5.47 6.18
N SER A 140 -8.89 5.90 7.42
CA SER A 140 -10.18 6.46 7.79
C SER A 140 -10.07 7.90 8.26
N PHE A 141 -11.13 8.65 7.97
CA PHE A 141 -11.30 10.06 8.25
C PHE A 141 -12.64 10.30 8.93
N LYS A 142 -12.74 11.38 9.70
CA LYS A 142 -13.97 11.82 10.40
C LYS A 142 -14.19 13.31 10.29
N GLN A 143 -15.45 13.72 10.28
CA GLN A 143 -15.88 15.12 10.33
C GLN A 143 -16.85 15.32 11.52
#